data_eeb477ed362e7126f794e1d963751030
#
_entry.id   eeb477ed362e7126f794e1d963751030
#
_cell.length_a   1.000
_cell.length_b   1.000
_cell.length_c   1.000
_cell.angle_alpha   90.00
_cell.angle_beta   90.00
_cell.angle_gamma   90.00
#
_symmetry.space_group_name_H-M   'P 1'
#
loop_
_entity.id
_entity.type
_entity.pdbx_description
1 polymer ?
#
loop_
_entity_poly.entity_id
_entity_poly.type
_entity_poly.pdbx_seq_one_letter_code
_entity_poly.pdbx_strand_id
1 'polypeptide(L)'
;YDCIDLKDDMCRIIVIDSLPPARSLYDEFERNVCSDSLKLLQNDLQLIEQGLGRAVRANNDYCCAILMGKKLIQRLSVGLKSCKFTDVTQKQFDCMEIFDRQLFDENGKFKPYEFSDLICKSLENIGNVSGYLRASINDAKYDNDIKKNEQTILFINFWLSILKKDVHKSEEYLQKLINNEKDKQFKGLYTQLLASLFYNNDRIESFKIQRNALNLNLSLPKVNYIDDKSDKIIKNQAERLIHEFTNYENLIQTYDKVRKIDFSLSSDNFELLISLLGKLLGFESYRPDNVKT
;
A
#
# COMPACT_ATOMS: atom_id res chain seq x y z
N TYR A 1 14.96 -6.03 7.47
CA TYR A 1 15.98 -5.23 6.78
C TYR A 1 16.65 -4.17 7.67
N ASP A 2 16.31 -4.13 8.97
CA ASP A 2 16.88 -3.19 9.93
C ASP A 2 18.21 -3.72 10.45
N CYS A 3 19.25 -3.03 10.07
CA CYS A 3 20.58 -2.89 10.64
C CYS A 3 21.13 -4.02 11.52
N ILE A 4 21.61 -5.09 10.90
CA ILE A 4 22.72 -5.86 11.45
C ILE A 4 23.90 -5.67 10.48
N ASP A 5 24.95 -5.02 10.94
CA ASP A 5 26.21 -4.92 10.24
C ASP A 5 27.07 -6.13 10.61
N LEU A 6 27.05 -7.13 9.76
CA LEU A 6 27.90 -8.32 9.90
C LEU A 6 29.11 -8.15 8.95
N LYS A 7 30.28 -7.97 9.55
CA LYS A 7 31.53 -7.77 8.78
C LYS A 7 32.29 -9.07 8.61
N ASP A 8 32.94 -9.19 7.49
CA ASP A 8 33.90 -10.25 7.17
C ASP A 8 33.31 -11.67 7.38
N ASP A 9 33.94 -12.51 8.20
CA ASP A 9 33.55 -13.90 8.42
C ASP A 9 32.26 -14.08 9.24
N MET A 10 31.66 -13.00 9.73
CA MET A 10 30.42 -13.09 10.54
C MET A 10 29.18 -13.45 9.72
N CYS A 11 29.17 -13.19 8.43
CA CYS A 11 28.03 -13.53 7.57
C CYS A 11 28.51 -14.00 6.18
N ARG A 12 28.53 -15.29 5.98
CA ARG A 12 28.85 -15.92 4.67
C ARG A 12 27.62 -16.39 3.91
N ILE A 13 26.48 -16.47 4.59
CA ILE A 13 25.19 -16.82 3.98
C ILE A 13 24.14 -15.83 4.46
N ILE A 14 23.42 -15.25 3.53
CA ILE A 14 22.21 -14.48 3.80
C ILE A 14 21.00 -15.16 3.14
N VAL A 15 19.92 -15.29 3.88
CA VAL A 15 18.65 -15.83 3.36
C VAL A 15 17.62 -14.74 3.35
N ILE A 16 17.06 -14.46 2.18
CA ILE A 16 15.92 -13.54 2.01
C ILE A 16 14.71 -14.41 1.67
N ASP A 17 13.86 -14.66 2.67
CA ASP A 17 12.74 -15.61 2.59
C ASP A 17 11.45 -14.99 2.03
N SER A 18 11.32 -13.65 2.10
CA SER A 18 10.08 -12.97 1.70
C SER A 18 10.34 -11.53 1.30
N LEU A 19 9.34 -10.91 0.68
CA LEU A 19 9.35 -9.46 0.47
C LEU A 19 9.36 -8.73 1.82
N PRO A 20 10.01 -7.56 1.89
CA PRO A 20 9.96 -6.72 3.08
C PRO A 20 8.52 -6.45 3.49
N PRO A 21 8.15 -6.59 4.77
CA PRO A 21 6.83 -6.26 5.25
C PRO A 21 6.54 -4.76 5.05
N ALA A 22 5.26 -4.43 4.95
CA ALA A 22 4.83 -3.03 5.00
C ALA A 22 5.24 -2.40 6.34
N ARG A 23 5.78 -1.19 6.30
CA ARG A 23 6.28 -0.47 7.48
C ARG A 23 5.21 0.37 8.17
N SER A 24 4.14 0.67 7.45
CA SER A 24 3.02 1.48 7.93
C SER A 24 1.72 1.05 7.26
N LEU A 25 0.58 1.47 7.83
CA LEU A 25 -0.73 1.27 7.20
C LEU A 25 -0.82 1.93 5.81
N TYR A 26 -0.13 3.05 5.61
CA TYR A 26 -0.07 3.70 4.30
C TYR A 26 0.71 2.86 3.29
N ASP A 27 1.85 2.30 3.67
CA ASP A 27 2.65 1.40 2.83
C ASP A 27 1.86 0.13 2.48
N GLU A 28 1.13 -0.44 3.43
CA GLU A 28 0.23 -1.58 3.18
C GLU A 28 -0.89 -1.20 2.20
N PHE A 29 -1.52 -0.05 2.40
CA PHE A 29 -2.54 0.46 1.50
C PHE A 29 -1.98 0.69 0.09
N GLU A 30 -0.83 1.37 -0.03
CA GLU A 30 -0.15 1.62 -1.31
C GLU A 30 0.14 0.30 -2.04
N ARG A 31 0.69 -0.71 -1.35
CA ARG A 31 0.96 -2.04 -1.91
C ARG A 31 -0.29 -2.75 -2.41
N ASN A 32 -1.41 -2.58 -1.73
CA ASN A 32 -2.67 -3.18 -2.13
C ASN A 32 -3.29 -2.49 -3.35
N VAL A 33 -3.28 -1.17 -3.39
CA VAL A 33 -3.93 -0.41 -4.46
C VAL A 33 -3.05 -0.19 -5.69
N CYS A 34 -1.71 -0.26 -5.54
CA CYS A 34 -0.75 -0.09 -6.63
C CYS A 34 0.01 -1.40 -6.96
N SER A 35 -0.61 -2.56 -6.73
CA SER A 35 0.04 -3.88 -6.85
C SER A 35 0.68 -4.16 -8.21
N ASP A 36 0.14 -3.62 -9.29
CA ASP A 36 0.60 -3.82 -10.66
C ASP A 36 1.50 -2.68 -11.17
N SER A 37 1.82 -1.72 -10.30
CA SER A 37 2.66 -0.59 -10.64
C SER A 37 4.12 -1.00 -10.82
N LEU A 38 4.73 -0.57 -11.93
CA LEU A 38 6.18 -0.74 -12.16
C LEU A 38 7.00 0.06 -11.14
N LYS A 39 6.49 1.18 -10.66
CA LYS A 39 7.15 1.99 -9.63
C LYS A 39 7.23 1.25 -8.29
N LEU A 40 6.14 0.59 -7.88
CA LEU A 40 6.15 -0.24 -6.69
C LEU A 40 7.08 -1.45 -6.86
N LEU A 41 7.05 -2.08 -8.03
CA LEU A 41 7.96 -3.17 -8.36
C LEU A 41 9.43 -2.72 -8.27
N GLN A 42 9.77 -1.56 -8.81
CA GLN A 42 11.11 -0.99 -8.73
C GLN A 42 11.54 -0.73 -7.27
N ASN A 43 10.62 -0.22 -6.43
CA ASN A 43 10.89 -0.03 -5.00
C ASN A 43 11.16 -1.37 -4.29
N ASP A 44 10.38 -2.41 -4.58
CA ASP A 44 10.60 -3.76 -4.02
C ASP A 44 11.98 -4.30 -4.43
N LEU A 45 12.38 -4.12 -5.70
CA LEU A 45 13.69 -4.55 -6.18
C LEU A 45 14.85 -3.81 -5.48
N GLN A 46 14.71 -2.50 -5.28
CA GLN A 46 15.69 -1.71 -4.54
C GLN A 46 15.82 -2.16 -3.08
N LEU A 47 14.72 -2.53 -2.44
CA LEU A 47 14.75 -3.06 -1.07
C LEU A 47 15.44 -4.43 -1.01
N ILE A 48 15.22 -5.29 -2.01
CA ILE A 48 15.92 -6.57 -2.13
C ILE A 48 17.41 -6.32 -2.33
N GLU A 49 17.79 -5.42 -3.23
CA GLU A 49 19.19 -5.06 -3.51
C GLU A 49 19.89 -4.49 -2.27
N GLN A 50 19.22 -3.63 -1.49
CA GLN A 50 19.72 -3.18 -0.20
C GLN A 50 19.93 -4.33 0.78
N GLY A 51 19.03 -5.33 0.78
CA GLY A 51 19.17 -6.54 1.58
C GLY A 51 20.40 -7.35 1.18
N LEU A 52 20.61 -7.55 -0.12
CA LEU A 52 21.79 -8.23 -0.66
C LEU A 52 23.10 -7.53 -0.28
N GLY A 53 23.12 -6.20 -0.34
CA GLY A 53 24.28 -5.39 0.02
C GLY A 53 24.64 -5.40 1.51
N ARG A 54 23.84 -6.02 2.38
CA ARG A 54 24.13 -6.06 3.83
C ARG A 54 25.22 -7.05 4.22
N ALA A 55 25.40 -8.08 3.43
CA ALA A 55 26.34 -9.15 3.71
C ALA A 55 27.75 -8.91 3.12
N VAL A 56 27.92 -7.93 2.23
CA VAL A 56 29.20 -7.61 1.58
C VAL A 56 29.57 -6.17 1.91
N ARG A 57 30.65 -5.95 2.67
CA ARG A 57 31.02 -4.64 3.20
C ARG A 57 32.39 -4.15 2.72
N ALA A 58 33.25 -5.03 2.26
CA ALA A 58 34.60 -4.72 1.82
C ALA A 58 34.87 -5.35 0.46
N ASN A 59 35.89 -4.82 -0.25
CA ASN A 59 36.25 -5.33 -1.59
C ASN A 59 36.67 -6.81 -1.59
N ASN A 60 37.13 -7.33 -0.46
CA ASN A 60 37.49 -8.73 -0.29
C ASN A 60 36.45 -9.59 0.37
N ASP A 61 35.30 -8.99 0.70
CA ASP A 61 34.20 -9.68 1.34
C ASP A 61 33.34 -10.41 0.30
N TYR A 62 32.74 -11.52 0.72
CA TYR A 62 31.86 -12.31 -0.14
C TYR A 62 30.78 -13.00 0.70
N CYS A 63 29.63 -13.22 0.10
CA CYS A 63 28.49 -13.88 0.74
C CYS A 63 27.68 -14.63 -0.32
N CYS A 64 27.15 -15.79 0.08
CA CYS A 64 26.16 -16.51 -0.69
C CYS A 64 24.76 -16.00 -0.28
N ALA A 65 23.99 -15.47 -1.23
CA ALA A 65 22.64 -15.00 -1.00
C ALA A 65 21.62 -16.01 -1.53
N ILE A 66 20.76 -16.52 -0.65
CA ILE A 66 19.70 -17.44 -0.99
C ILE A 66 18.38 -16.67 -0.99
N LEU A 67 17.74 -16.59 -2.16
CA LEU A 67 16.47 -15.94 -2.35
C LEU A 67 15.37 -16.97 -2.42
N MET A 68 14.39 -16.92 -1.52
CA MET A 68 13.32 -17.89 -1.44
C MET A 68 11.97 -17.25 -1.10
N GLY A 69 10.90 -18.02 -1.23
CA GLY A 69 9.55 -17.52 -1.02
C GLY A 69 8.82 -17.14 -2.31
N LYS A 70 7.62 -17.69 -2.49
CA LYS A 70 6.84 -17.60 -3.74
C LYS A 70 6.65 -16.14 -4.21
N LYS A 71 6.26 -15.25 -3.30
CA LYS A 71 6.00 -13.84 -3.64
C LYS A 71 7.27 -13.12 -4.05
N LEU A 72 8.39 -13.37 -3.36
CA LEU A 72 9.69 -12.77 -3.69
C LEU A 72 10.15 -13.20 -5.08
N ILE A 73 10.11 -14.51 -5.36
CA ILE A 73 10.54 -15.06 -6.65
C ILE A 73 9.66 -14.56 -7.80
N GLN A 74 8.35 -14.47 -7.59
CA GLN A 74 7.44 -13.87 -8.58
C GLN A 74 7.78 -12.40 -8.88
N ARG A 75 8.03 -11.60 -7.84
CA ARG A 75 8.43 -10.20 -8.01
C ARG A 75 9.76 -10.07 -8.72
N LEU A 76 10.74 -10.89 -8.36
CA LEU A 76 12.04 -10.93 -9.05
C LEU A 76 11.90 -11.30 -10.53
N SER A 77 11.13 -12.35 -10.85
CA SER A 77 10.94 -12.80 -12.24
C SER A 77 10.30 -11.75 -13.13
N VAL A 78 9.35 -10.97 -12.59
CA VAL A 78 8.74 -9.85 -13.30
C VAL A 78 9.70 -8.66 -13.35
N GLY A 79 10.38 -8.38 -12.23
CA GLY A 79 11.28 -7.26 -12.08
C GLY A 79 12.51 -7.34 -13.00
N LEU A 80 13.12 -8.49 -13.12
CA LEU A 80 14.26 -8.71 -14.02
C LEU A 80 13.91 -8.45 -15.50
N LYS A 81 12.65 -8.57 -15.88
CA LYS A 81 12.19 -8.31 -17.26
C LYS A 81 11.74 -6.88 -17.49
N SER A 82 11.18 -6.22 -16.48
CA SER A 82 10.44 -4.97 -16.62
C SER A 82 11.08 -3.77 -15.93
N CYS A 83 11.94 -4.01 -14.97
CA CYS A 83 12.63 -3.00 -14.16
C CYS A 83 14.15 -3.22 -14.26
N LYS A 84 14.92 -2.36 -13.61
CA LYS A 84 16.37 -2.47 -13.59
C LYS A 84 16.88 -2.47 -12.16
N PHE A 85 17.69 -3.46 -11.83
CA PHE A 85 18.64 -3.37 -10.74
C PHE A 85 19.78 -2.40 -11.11
N THR A 86 20.66 -2.11 -10.17
CA THR A 86 21.96 -1.53 -10.55
C THR A 86 22.67 -2.49 -11.52
N ASP A 87 23.53 -1.94 -12.37
CA ASP A 87 24.22 -2.72 -13.40
C ASP A 87 25.06 -3.86 -12.78
N VAL A 88 25.61 -3.62 -11.60
CA VAL A 88 26.32 -4.64 -10.81
C VAL A 88 25.40 -5.79 -10.43
N THR A 89 24.27 -5.48 -9.80
CA THR A 89 23.32 -6.50 -9.34
C THR A 89 22.69 -7.26 -10.50
N GLN A 90 22.37 -6.55 -11.59
CA GLN A 90 21.86 -7.20 -12.81
C GLN A 90 22.85 -8.23 -13.36
N LYS A 91 24.12 -7.87 -13.49
CA LYS A 91 25.17 -8.79 -13.95
C LYS A 91 25.40 -9.97 -13.00
N GLN A 92 25.22 -9.76 -11.69
CA GLN A 92 25.26 -10.86 -10.73
C GLN A 92 24.10 -11.86 -10.98
N PHE A 93 22.88 -11.37 -11.21
CA PHE A 93 21.76 -12.23 -11.55
C PHE A 93 21.97 -12.97 -12.87
N ASP A 94 22.40 -12.27 -13.91
CA ASP A 94 22.67 -12.85 -15.23
C ASP A 94 23.74 -13.96 -15.15
N CYS A 95 24.77 -13.75 -14.34
CA CYS A 95 25.81 -14.74 -14.07
C CYS A 95 25.24 -15.96 -13.32
N MET A 96 24.44 -15.73 -12.29
CA MET A 96 23.88 -16.80 -11.47
C MET A 96 22.85 -17.63 -12.23
N GLU A 97 22.14 -17.10 -13.22
CA GLU A 97 21.22 -17.85 -14.06
C GLU A 97 21.88 -19.03 -14.76
N ILE A 98 23.18 -18.92 -15.08
CA ILE A 98 23.96 -20.01 -15.70
C ILE A 98 24.09 -21.17 -14.73
N PHE A 99 24.38 -20.88 -13.46
CA PHE A 99 24.49 -21.92 -12.41
C PHE A 99 23.12 -22.49 -12.03
N ASP A 100 22.09 -21.66 -12.01
CA ASP A 100 20.73 -22.04 -11.68
C ASP A 100 20.18 -23.11 -12.64
N ARG A 101 20.47 -22.97 -13.93
CA ARG A 101 20.11 -23.97 -14.94
C ARG A 101 20.73 -25.36 -14.69
N GLN A 102 21.87 -25.45 -14.05
CA GLN A 102 22.54 -26.69 -13.73
C GLN A 102 21.89 -27.42 -12.54
N LEU A 103 21.10 -26.67 -11.73
CA LEU A 103 20.43 -27.20 -10.54
C LEU A 103 19.14 -27.99 -10.86
N PHE A 104 18.77 -28.05 -12.14
CA PHE A 104 17.59 -28.81 -12.58
C PHE A 104 18.02 -29.88 -13.60
N ASP A 105 17.34 -31.04 -13.58
CA ASP A 105 17.51 -32.07 -14.59
C ASP A 105 16.72 -31.74 -15.88
N GLU A 106 16.84 -32.59 -16.88
CA GLU A 106 16.15 -32.45 -18.17
C GLU A 106 14.61 -32.44 -18.03
N ASN A 107 14.08 -32.97 -16.93
CA ASN A 107 12.66 -33.01 -16.61
C ASN A 107 12.25 -31.80 -15.73
N GLY A 108 13.14 -30.85 -15.45
CA GLY A 108 12.90 -29.71 -14.58
C GLY A 108 12.84 -30.05 -13.08
N LYS A 109 13.35 -31.20 -12.66
CA LYS A 109 13.42 -31.61 -11.26
C LYS A 109 14.67 -31.04 -10.60
N PHE A 110 14.47 -30.40 -9.45
CA PHE A 110 15.54 -29.82 -8.65
C PHE A 110 16.51 -30.87 -8.11
N LYS A 111 17.80 -30.57 -8.15
CA LYS A 111 18.93 -31.40 -7.71
C LYS A 111 19.53 -30.86 -6.41
N PRO A 112 19.07 -31.34 -5.23
CA PRO A 112 19.50 -30.77 -3.94
C PRO A 112 20.96 -30.96 -3.63
N TYR A 113 21.61 -32.04 -4.14
CA TYR A 113 23.03 -32.28 -3.91
C TYR A 113 23.91 -31.29 -4.66
N GLU A 114 23.58 -31.01 -5.93
CA GLU A 114 24.28 -30.00 -6.75
C GLU A 114 24.12 -28.61 -6.17
N PHE A 115 22.95 -28.29 -5.61
CA PHE A 115 22.72 -27.02 -4.92
C PHE A 115 23.59 -26.90 -3.67
N SER A 116 23.63 -27.95 -2.82
CA SER A 116 24.48 -27.97 -1.63
C SER A 116 25.97 -27.85 -1.98
N ASP A 117 26.42 -28.57 -3.01
CA ASP A 117 27.80 -28.52 -3.51
C ASP A 117 28.15 -27.13 -4.04
N LEU A 118 27.25 -26.48 -4.78
CA LEU A 118 27.44 -25.11 -5.27
C LEU A 118 27.58 -24.11 -4.11
N ILE A 119 26.77 -24.23 -3.07
CA ILE A 119 26.89 -23.39 -1.88
C ILE A 119 28.24 -23.62 -1.20
N CYS A 120 28.63 -24.86 -0.93
CA CYS A 120 29.90 -25.19 -0.32
C CYS A 120 31.08 -24.64 -1.12
N LYS A 121 31.11 -24.86 -2.44
CA LYS A 121 32.12 -24.33 -3.33
C LYS A 121 32.18 -22.81 -3.33
N SER A 122 31.03 -22.14 -3.24
CA SER A 122 30.95 -20.68 -3.16
C SER A 122 31.53 -20.15 -1.84
N LEU A 123 31.23 -20.84 -0.73
CA LEU A 123 31.71 -20.48 0.61
C LEU A 123 33.21 -20.74 0.80
N GLU A 124 33.72 -21.82 0.25
CA GLU A 124 35.13 -22.18 0.30
C GLU A 124 35.97 -21.48 -0.77
N ASN A 125 35.30 -20.65 -1.61
CA ASN A 125 35.91 -19.98 -2.76
C ASN A 125 36.62 -20.94 -3.73
N ILE A 126 36.15 -22.19 -3.79
CA ILE A 126 36.70 -23.25 -4.66
C ILE A 126 36.02 -23.15 -6.02
N GLY A 127 36.82 -23.33 -7.07
CA GLY A 127 36.28 -23.50 -8.44
C GLY A 127 36.00 -22.21 -9.21
N ASN A 128 36.63 -21.08 -8.87
CA ASN A 128 36.55 -19.82 -9.61
C ASN A 128 35.16 -19.16 -9.68
N VAL A 129 34.17 -19.55 -8.87
CA VAL A 129 32.85 -18.90 -8.85
C VAL A 129 33.00 -17.40 -8.57
N SER A 130 33.81 -17.03 -7.56
CA SER A 130 34.09 -15.64 -7.25
C SER A 130 34.89 -14.93 -8.34
N GLY A 131 35.81 -15.63 -8.99
CA GLY A 131 36.58 -15.09 -10.13
C GLY A 131 35.68 -14.82 -11.34
N TYR A 132 34.74 -15.72 -11.62
CA TYR A 132 33.76 -15.56 -12.70
C TYR A 132 32.81 -14.39 -12.42
N LEU A 133 32.28 -14.28 -11.20
CA LEU A 133 31.49 -13.16 -10.78
C LEU A 133 32.24 -11.83 -10.89
N ARG A 134 33.48 -11.77 -10.39
CA ARG A 134 34.32 -10.56 -10.50
C ARG A 134 34.56 -10.15 -11.95
N ALA A 135 34.84 -11.11 -12.82
CA ALA A 135 35.01 -10.84 -14.24
C ALA A 135 33.75 -10.28 -14.89
N SER A 136 32.55 -10.81 -14.50
CA SER A 136 31.26 -10.33 -15.01
C SER A 136 30.93 -8.92 -14.54
N ILE A 137 31.41 -8.52 -13.36
CA ILE A 137 31.12 -7.22 -12.74
C ILE A 137 32.11 -6.14 -13.18
N ASN A 138 33.35 -6.52 -13.65
CA ASN A 138 34.40 -5.55 -13.99
C ASN A 138 33.95 -4.47 -14.99
N ASP A 139 33.05 -4.80 -15.91
CA ASP A 139 32.52 -3.86 -16.91
C ASP A 139 31.23 -3.16 -16.43
N ALA A 140 30.87 -3.31 -15.16
CA ALA A 140 29.65 -2.68 -14.64
C ALA A 140 29.78 -1.16 -14.57
N LYS A 141 28.79 -0.48 -15.07
CA LYS A 141 28.70 0.99 -15.00
C LYS A 141 28.10 1.40 -13.66
N TYR A 142 28.83 2.19 -12.92
CA TYR A 142 28.30 2.83 -11.72
C TYR A 142 27.62 4.12 -12.14
N ASP A 143 26.30 4.20 -11.97
CA ASP A 143 25.54 5.43 -12.17
C ASP A 143 25.78 6.33 -10.95
N ASN A 144 26.75 7.24 -11.08
CA ASN A 144 27.08 8.22 -10.03
C ASN A 144 26.11 9.40 -9.99
N ASP A 145 25.19 9.49 -10.96
CA ASP A 145 24.19 10.55 -11.00
C ASP A 145 23.05 10.22 -10.03
N ILE A 146 23.19 10.67 -8.80
CA ILE A 146 22.09 10.79 -7.86
C ILE A 146 21.15 11.88 -8.42
N LYS A 147 20.33 11.51 -9.42
CA LYS A 147 19.25 12.36 -9.88
C LYS A 147 18.33 12.55 -8.68
N LYS A 148 18.27 13.76 -8.14
CA LYS A 148 17.29 14.13 -7.15
C LYS A 148 15.93 13.75 -7.72
N ASN A 149 15.28 12.78 -7.12
CA ASN A 149 13.95 12.38 -7.57
C ASN A 149 12.97 13.48 -7.16
N GLU A 150 12.67 14.39 -8.08
CA GLU A 150 11.75 15.52 -7.87
C GLU A 150 10.40 15.06 -7.30
N GLN A 151 9.91 13.92 -7.73
CA GLN A 151 8.66 13.35 -7.20
C GLN A 151 8.77 13.00 -5.71
N THR A 152 9.90 12.43 -5.29
CA THR A 152 10.13 12.14 -3.87
C THR A 152 10.16 13.42 -3.05
N ILE A 153 10.81 14.48 -3.54
CA ILE A 153 10.86 15.78 -2.88
C ILE A 153 9.45 16.38 -2.78
N LEU A 154 8.68 16.35 -3.86
CA LEU A 154 7.29 16.83 -3.87
C LEU A 154 6.42 16.06 -2.87
N PHE A 155 6.57 14.73 -2.80
CA PHE A 155 5.83 13.90 -1.87
C PHE A 155 6.19 14.17 -0.40
N ILE A 156 7.46 14.35 -0.09
CA ILE A 156 7.92 14.77 1.24
C ILE A 156 7.33 16.14 1.60
N ASN A 157 7.41 17.12 0.68
CA ASN A 157 6.87 18.45 0.91
C ASN A 157 5.35 18.46 1.10
N PHE A 158 4.63 17.60 0.39
CA PHE A 158 3.21 17.37 0.62
C PHE A 158 2.95 16.95 2.07
N TRP A 159 3.62 15.90 2.58
CA TRP A 159 3.42 15.46 3.96
C TRP A 159 3.85 16.50 5.00
N LEU A 160 4.92 17.24 4.75
CA LEU A 160 5.34 18.34 5.61
C LEU A 160 4.30 19.47 5.63
N SER A 161 3.62 19.76 4.52
CA SER A 161 2.55 20.77 4.47
C SER A 161 1.30 20.30 5.22
N ILE A 162 0.96 19.00 5.15
CA ILE A 162 -0.11 18.40 5.96
C ILE A 162 0.18 18.56 7.46
N LEU A 163 1.39 18.23 7.90
CA LEU A 163 1.80 18.40 9.30
C LEU A 163 1.71 19.87 9.78
N LYS A 164 1.98 20.80 8.88
CA LYS A 164 1.84 22.26 9.14
C LYS A 164 0.41 22.78 9.00
N LYS A 165 -0.54 21.92 8.63
CA LYS A 165 -1.95 22.26 8.34
C LYS A 165 -2.11 23.30 7.22
N ASP A 166 -1.14 23.39 6.30
CA ASP A 166 -1.17 24.27 5.13
C ASP A 166 -1.85 23.55 3.96
N VAL A 167 -3.18 23.61 3.94
CA VAL A 167 -4.01 22.91 2.95
C VAL A 167 -3.70 23.37 1.52
N HIS A 168 -3.47 24.67 1.32
CA HIS A 168 -3.19 25.24 0.01
C HIS A 168 -1.89 24.68 -0.59
N LYS A 169 -0.81 24.65 0.20
CA LYS A 169 0.45 24.03 -0.26
C LYS A 169 0.33 22.53 -0.45
N SER A 170 -0.45 21.84 0.40
CA SER A 170 -0.69 20.43 0.23
C SER A 170 -1.37 20.11 -1.10
N GLU A 171 -2.36 20.90 -1.47
CA GLU A 171 -3.02 20.83 -2.78
C GLU A 171 -2.05 21.09 -3.93
N GLU A 172 -1.25 22.17 -3.85
CA GLU A 172 -0.27 22.51 -4.89
C GLU A 172 0.74 21.38 -5.13
N TYR A 173 1.28 20.78 -4.06
CA TYR A 173 2.23 19.65 -4.18
C TYR A 173 1.58 18.43 -4.78
N LEU A 174 0.33 18.09 -4.37
CA LEU A 174 -0.39 16.95 -4.96
C LEU A 174 -0.70 17.17 -6.44
N GLN A 175 -1.10 18.35 -6.83
CA GLN A 175 -1.35 18.66 -8.23
C GLN A 175 -0.09 18.53 -9.09
N LYS A 176 1.08 18.97 -8.58
CA LYS A 176 2.37 18.76 -9.23
C LYS A 176 2.71 17.26 -9.34
N LEU A 177 2.46 16.48 -8.28
CA LEU A 177 2.65 15.04 -8.29
C LEU A 177 1.77 14.35 -9.32
N ILE A 178 0.46 14.69 -9.36
CA ILE A 178 -0.50 14.14 -10.31
C ILE A 178 -0.10 14.44 -11.75
N ASN A 179 0.35 15.68 -12.02
CA ASN A 179 0.73 16.10 -13.37
C ASN A 179 2.01 15.43 -13.86
N ASN A 180 2.98 15.21 -12.97
CA ASN A 180 4.28 14.63 -13.30
C ASN A 180 4.27 13.09 -13.27
N GLU A 181 3.23 12.45 -12.69
CA GLU A 181 3.16 11.00 -12.56
C GLU A 181 2.73 10.34 -13.86
N LYS A 182 3.52 9.36 -14.30
CA LYS A 182 3.26 8.55 -15.51
C LYS A 182 2.56 7.24 -15.19
N ASP A 183 2.78 6.70 -14.00
CA ASP A 183 2.13 5.48 -13.55
C ASP A 183 0.68 5.76 -13.18
N LYS A 184 -0.26 5.11 -13.88
CA LYS A 184 -1.70 5.35 -13.70
C LYS A 184 -2.18 5.01 -12.30
N GLN A 185 -1.65 3.95 -11.67
CA GLN A 185 -2.08 3.56 -10.33
C GLN A 185 -1.63 4.57 -9.29
N PHE A 186 -0.38 5.04 -9.36
CA PHE A 186 0.11 6.11 -8.49
C PHE A 186 -0.58 7.45 -8.76
N LYS A 187 -0.85 7.76 -10.02
CA LYS A 187 -1.63 8.95 -10.36
C LYS A 187 -3.03 8.92 -9.73
N GLY A 188 -3.70 7.76 -9.77
CA GLY A 188 -4.96 7.53 -9.09
C GLY A 188 -4.84 7.71 -7.57
N LEU A 189 -3.80 7.13 -6.95
CA LEU A 189 -3.53 7.26 -5.51
C LEU A 189 -3.32 8.73 -5.09
N TYR A 190 -2.53 9.50 -5.82
CA TYR A 190 -2.36 10.93 -5.54
C TYR A 190 -3.64 11.73 -5.74
N THR A 191 -4.46 11.37 -6.73
CA THR A 191 -5.78 11.98 -6.94
C THR A 191 -6.72 11.67 -5.77
N GLN A 192 -6.67 10.47 -5.19
CA GLN A 192 -7.43 10.14 -3.99
C GLN A 192 -6.96 10.93 -2.77
N LEU A 193 -5.64 11.11 -2.58
CA LEU A 193 -5.13 11.97 -1.52
C LEU A 193 -5.65 13.40 -1.67
N LEU A 194 -5.74 13.90 -2.91
CA LEU A 194 -6.35 15.21 -3.20
C LEU A 194 -7.83 15.22 -2.81
N ALA A 195 -8.60 14.19 -3.15
CA ALA A 195 -10.00 14.08 -2.73
C ALA A 195 -10.16 14.16 -1.21
N SER A 196 -9.23 13.53 -0.48
CA SER A 196 -9.24 13.53 0.99
C SER A 196 -9.02 14.92 1.59
N LEU A 197 -8.25 15.81 0.93
CA LEU A 197 -8.08 17.19 1.38
C LEU A 197 -9.39 18.00 1.29
N PHE A 198 -10.19 17.74 0.26
CA PHE A 198 -11.46 18.44 0.05
C PHE A 198 -12.60 17.90 0.93
N TYR A 199 -12.48 16.68 1.46
CA TYR A 199 -13.59 15.97 2.10
C TYR A 199 -14.29 16.75 3.23
N ASN A 200 -13.55 17.49 4.04
CA ASN A 200 -14.11 18.25 5.16
C ASN A 200 -14.72 19.59 4.75
N ASN A 201 -14.24 20.18 3.65
CA ASN A 201 -14.63 21.52 3.22
C ASN A 201 -15.66 21.48 2.09
N ASP A 202 -15.49 20.60 1.11
CA ASP A 202 -16.36 20.41 -0.04
C ASP A 202 -16.48 18.93 -0.40
N ARG A 203 -17.50 18.29 0.16
CA ARG A 203 -17.75 16.86 -0.08
C ARG A 203 -18.12 16.56 -1.53
N ILE A 204 -18.82 17.46 -2.20
CA ILE A 204 -19.24 17.24 -3.59
C ILE A 204 -18.02 17.22 -4.49
N GLU A 205 -17.13 18.19 -4.32
CA GLU A 205 -15.88 18.23 -5.10
C GLU A 205 -14.96 17.06 -4.74
N SER A 206 -14.85 16.71 -3.46
CA SER A 206 -14.12 15.51 -3.01
C SER A 206 -14.60 14.25 -3.73
N PHE A 207 -15.91 14.03 -3.84
CA PHE A 207 -16.45 12.86 -4.53
C PHE A 207 -16.20 12.87 -6.04
N LYS A 208 -16.23 14.03 -6.69
CA LYS A 208 -15.87 14.15 -8.11
C LYS A 208 -14.40 13.78 -8.32
N ILE A 209 -13.51 14.30 -7.48
CA ILE A 209 -12.08 13.99 -7.51
C ILE A 209 -11.86 12.49 -7.26
N GLN A 210 -12.56 11.88 -6.27
CA GLN A 210 -12.48 10.46 -5.99
C GLN A 210 -12.96 9.59 -7.16
N ARG A 211 -14.00 10.02 -7.88
CA ARG A 211 -14.44 9.32 -9.11
C ARG A 211 -13.34 9.35 -10.18
N ASN A 212 -12.66 10.49 -10.33
CA ASN A 212 -11.53 10.59 -11.25
C ASN A 212 -10.37 9.69 -10.83
N ALA A 213 -10.10 9.58 -9.52
CA ALA A 213 -9.10 8.66 -8.98
C ALA A 213 -9.42 7.20 -9.33
N LEU A 214 -10.69 6.79 -9.19
CA LEU A 214 -11.16 5.45 -9.56
C LEU A 214 -11.03 5.14 -11.06
N ASN A 215 -11.23 6.12 -11.93
CA ASN A 215 -11.00 5.95 -13.37
C ASN A 215 -9.52 5.70 -13.71
N LEU A 216 -8.61 6.17 -12.88
CA LEU A 216 -7.17 5.96 -13.03
C LEU A 216 -6.71 4.66 -12.37
N ASN A 217 -7.30 4.29 -11.23
CA ASN A 217 -6.93 3.11 -10.47
C ASN A 217 -8.18 2.46 -9.86
N LEU A 218 -8.62 1.35 -10.45
CA LEU A 218 -9.83 0.62 -10.06
C LEU A 218 -9.70 -0.12 -8.70
N SER A 219 -8.48 -0.26 -8.18
CA SER A 219 -8.23 -0.89 -6.88
C SER A 219 -8.47 0.06 -5.70
N LEU A 220 -8.69 1.35 -5.96
CA LEU A 220 -9.01 2.33 -4.94
C LEU A 220 -10.41 2.10 -4.35
N PRO A 221 -10.65 2.52 -3.10
CA PRO A 221 -11.97 2.42 -2.48
C PRO A 221 -13.03 3.15 -3.29
N LYS A 222 -14.13 2.43 -3.55
CA LYS A 222 -15.32 3.03 -4.16
C LYS A 222 -16.04 3.87 -3.12
N VAL A 223 -16.32 5.10 -3.46
CA VAL A 223 -17.22 5.95 -2.67
C VAL A 223 -18.61 5.81 -3.29
N ASN A 224 -19.56 5.43 -2.46
CA ASN A 224 -20.96 5.54 -2.84
C ASN A 224 -21.26 7.04 -2.99
N TYR A 225 -21.38 7.47 -4.23
CA TYR A 225 -21.70 8.85 -4.56
C TYR A 225 -23.04 9.18 -3.88
N ILE A 226 -23.01 10.19 -3.04
CA ILE A 226 -24.23 10.82 -2.58
C ILE A 226 -24.74 11.62 -3.79
N ASP A 227 -25.57 11.00 -4.59
CA ASP A 227 -26.25 11.63 -5.71
C ASP A 227 -27.12 12.79 -5.16
N ASP A 228 -27.55 13.73 -5.98
CA ASP A 228 -28.58 14.72 -5.61
C ASP A 228 -29.79 14.11 -4.88
N LYS A 229 -30.02 12.80 -5.14
CA LYS A 229 -31.01 12.00 -4.41
C LYS A 229 -30.70 11.83 -2.93
N SER A 230 -29.43 11.72 -2.51
CA SER A 230 -29.10 11.58 -1.09
C SER A 230 -29.15 12.91 -0.35
N ASP A 231 -28.78 14.01 -1.00
CA ASP A 231 -29.01 15.35 -0.44
C ASP A 231 -30.51 15.61 -0.30
N LYS A 232 -31.31 15.15 -1.26
CA LYS A 232 -32.77 15.19 -1.16
C LYS A 232 -33.30 14.29 -0.04
N ILE A 233 -32.72 13.10 0.17
CA ILE A 233 -33.08 12.20 1.28
C ILE A 233 -32.72 12.84 2.61
N ILE A 234 -31.51 13.39 2.76
CA ILE A 234 -31.07 14.06 3.99
C ILE A 234 -31.94 15.30 4.26
N LYS A 235 -32.25 16.08 3.23
CA LYS A 235 -33.17 17.20 3.36
C LYS A 235 -34.56 16.76 3.80
N ASN A 236 -35.10 15.71 3.20
CA ASN A 236 -36.37 15.14 3.57
C ASN A 236 -36.36 14.58 5.01
N GLN A 237 -35.25 13.99 5.46
CA GLN A 237 -35.11 13.54 6.86
C GLN A 237 -35.08 14.72 7.83
N ALA A 238 -34.35 15.79 7.51
CA ALA A 238 -34.33 17.01 8.30
C ALA A 238 -35.72 17.68 8.38
N GLU A 239 -36.43 17.76 7.25
CA GLU A 239 -37.80 18.28 7.19
C GLU A 239 -38.79 17.44 8.04
N ARG A 240 -38.68 16.11 8.00
CA ARG A 240 -39.47 15.21 8.86
C ARG A 240 -39.14 15.40 10.33
N LEU A 241 -37.85 15.54 10.67
CA LEU A 241 -37.43 15.79 12.05
C LEU A 241 -38.06 17.11 12.58
N ILE A 242 -38.00 18.17 11.80
CA ILE A 242 -38.57 19.48 12.12
C ILE A 242 -40.10 19.38 12.25
N HIS A 243 -40.76 18.60 11.39
CA HIS A 243 -42.20 18.41 11.43
C HIS A 243 -42.67 17.55 12.62
N GLU A 244 -41.96 16.49 12.96
CA GLU A 244 -42.23 15.57 14.07
C GLU A 244 -41.98 16.27 15.42
N PHE A 245 -40.93 17.07 15.53
CA PHE A 245 -40.55 17.80 16.73
C PHE A 245 -40.77 19.31 16.56
N THR A 246 -41.98 19.75 16.79
CA THR A 246 -42.39 21.15 16.61
C THR A 246 -41.70 22.13 17.56
N ASN A 247 -41.18 21.64 18.69
CA ASN A 247 -40.37 22.44 19.60
C ASN A 247 -39.17 21.63 20.14
N TYR A 248 -38.15 22.35 20.57
CA TYR A 248 -36.90 21.79 21.08
C TYR A 248 -37.09 20.96 22.36
N GLU A 249 -38.06 21.32 23.20
CA GLU A 249 -38.36 20.59 24.45
C GLU A 249 -38.85 19.17 24.15
N ASN A 250 -39.72 19.00 23.18
CA ASN A 250 -40.21 17.68 22.76
C ASN A 250 -39.08 16.79 22.21
N LEU A 251 -38.13 17.38 21.47
CA LEU A 251 -36.95 16.68 20.97
C LEU A 251 -36.10 16.16 22.13
N ILE A 252 -35.82 17.05 23.12
CA ILE A 252 -35.02 16.70 24.31
C ILE A 252 -35.73 15.64 25.14
N GLN A 253 -37.02 15.78 25.39
CA GLN A 253 -37.79 14.80 26.13
C GLN A 253 -37.79 13.42 25.45
N THR A 254 -37.88 13.39 24.13
CA THR A 254 -37.82 12.14 23.37
C THR A 254 -36.46 11.52 23.44
N TYR A 255 -35.41 12.33 23.30
CA TYR A 255 -34.02 11.88 23.46
C TYR A 255 -33.79 11.31 24.86
N ASP A 256 -34.24 11.98 25.90
CA ASP A 256 -34.14 11.52 27.29
C ASP A 256 -34.91 10.23 27.56
N LYS A 257 -36.06 10.04 26.92
CA LYS A 257 -36.82 8.78 26.98
C LYS A 257 -35.98 7.65 26.34
N VAL A 258 -35.45 7.86 25.14
CA VAL A 258 -34.65 6.87 24.47
C VAL A 258 -33.42 6.48 25.30
N ARG A 259 -32.75 7.45 25.91
CA ARG A 259 -31.56 7.23 26.74
C ARG A 259 -31.84 6.45 28.03
N LYS A 260 -33.04 6.56 28.56
CA LYS A 260 -33.46 5.93 29.85
C LYS A 260 -34.15 4.58 29.67
N ILE A 261 -34.37 4.11 28.46
CA ILE A 261 -35.03 2.82 28.23
C ILE A 261 -34.09 1.69 28.68
N ASP A 262 -34.65 0.88 29.61
CA ASP A 262 -33.96 -0.32 30.08
C ASP A 262 -34.31 -1.50 29.16
N PHE A 263 -33.30 -2.09 28.55
CA PHE A 263 -33.43 -3.22 27.63
C PHE A 263 -33.88 -4.52 28.31
N SER A 264 -33.89 -4.57 29.65
CA SER A 264 -34.25 -5.77 30.40
C SER A 264 -35.77 -5.98 30.54
N LEU A 265 -36.60 -5.04 30.13
CA LEU A 265 -37.96 -4.99 30.61
C LEU A 265 -39.09 -5.53 29.72
N SER A 266 -39.02 -5.52 28.41
CA SER A 266 -39.96 -6.19 27.49
C SER A 266 -39.71 -5.91 26.02
N SER A 267 -40.28 -6.77 25.13
CA SER A 267 -40.20 -6.55 23.67
C SER A 267 -40.88 -5.24 23.25
N ASP A 268 -41.97 -4.84 23.95
CA ASP A 268 -42.70 -3.60 23.70
C ASP A 268 -41.85 -2.36 23.93
N ASN A 269 -41.00 -2.37 24.96
CA ASN A 269 -40.08 -1.27 25.26
C ASN A 269 -38.98 -1.19 24.20
N PHE A 270 -38.50 -2.34 23.70
CA PHE A 270 -37.52 -2.37 22.64
C PHE A 270 -38.09 -1.82 21.32
N GLU A 271 -39.29 -2.23 20.93
CA GLU A 271 -39.98 -1.72 19.74
C GLU A 271 -40.25 -0.22 19.83
N LEU A 272 -40.69 0.25 21.02
CA LEU A 272 -40.87 1.68 21.28
C LEU A 272 -39.56 2.44 21.12
N LEU A 273 -38.44 1.90 21.66
CA LEU A 273 -37.11 2.48 21.51
C LEU A 273 -36.72 2.62 20.04
N ILE A 274 -36.84 1.55 19.24
CA ILE A 274 -36.51 1.56 17.83
C ILE A 274 -37.35 2.58 17.06
N SER A 275 -38.65 2.64 17.37
CA SER A 275 -39.56 3.63 16.75
C SER A 275 -39.12 5.07 17.07
N LEU A 276 -38.85 5.35 18.35
CA LEU A 276 -38.42 6.69 18.79
C LEU A 276 -37.05 7.06 18.23
N LEU A 277 -36.11 6.11 18.18
CA LEU A 277 -34.81 6.29 17.59
C LEU A 277 -34.91 6.59 16.08
N GLY A 278 -35.80 5.86 15.37
CA GLY A 278 -36.10 6.12 13.97
C GLY A 278 -36.59 7.54 13.74
N LYS A 279 -37.51 8.02 14.58
CA LYS A 279 -38.03 9.40 14.52
C LYS A 279 -36.95 10.45 14.80
N LEU A 280 -36.09 10.21 15.81
CA LEU A 280 -34.95 11.10 16.12
C LEU A 280 -33.92 11.19 14.98
N LEU A 281 -33.80 10.15 14.16
CA LEU A 281 -32.98 10.12 12.97
C LEU A 281 -33.66 10.68 11.71
N GLY A 282 -34.93 11.17 11.83
CA GLY A 282 -35.68 11.70 10.70
C GLY A 282 -36.23 10.64 9.76
N PHE A 283 -36.30 9.38 10.18
CA PHE A 283 -36.98 8.33 9.42
C PHE A 283 -38.49 8.31 9.71
N GLU A 284 -39.24 7.89 8.70
CA GLU A 284 -40.66 7.53 8.91
C GLU A 284 -40.68 6.20 9.67
N SER A 285 -41.09 6.27 10.94
CA SER A 285 -41.03 5.13 11.84
C SER A 285 -42.40 4.88 12.47
N TYR A 286 -42.91 3.67 12.30
CA TYR A 286 -44.18 3.23 12.85
C TYR A 286 -44.08 1.79 13.39
N ARG A 287 -44.96 1.46 14.31
CA ARG A 287 -45.09 0.08 14.81
C ARG A 287 -46.13 -0.65 13.95
N PRO A 288 -45.79 -1.79 13.34
CA PRO A 288 -46.72 -2.53 12.47
C PRO A 288 -48.01 -2.89 13.13
N ASP A 289 -47.97 -3.21 14.43
CA ASP A 289 -49.15 -3.63 15.21
C ASP A 289 -50.17 -2.50 15.49
N ASN A 290 -49.71 -1.26 15.31
CA ASN A 290 -50.56 -0.07 15.51
C ASN A 290 -51.19 0.44 14.20
N VAL A 291 -50.85 -0.15 13.07
CA VAL A 291 -51.43 0.19 11.77
C VAL A 291 -52.70 -0.65 11.65
N LYS A 292 -53.86 -0.06 12.05
CA LYS A 292 -55.16 -0.65 11.71
C LYS A 292 -55.29 -0.67 10.20
N THR A 293 -55.34 -1.89 9.61
CA THR A 293 -55.78 -2.14 8.24
C THR A 293 -57.16 -1.62 7.98
#